data_272402d264689c97b4645dfb7eb15d73
#
_entry.id   272402d264689c97b4645dfb7eb15d73
#
_cell.length_a   1.000
_cell.length_b   1.000
_cell.length_c   1.000
_cell.angle_alpha   90.00
_cell.angle_beta   90.00
_cell.angle_gamma   90.00
#
_symmetry.space_group_name_H-M   'P 1'
#
loop_
_entity.id
_entity.type
_entity.pdbx_description
1 polymer ?
#
loop_
_entity_poly.entity_id
_entity_poly.type
_entity_poly.pdbx_seq_one_letter_code
_entity_poly.pdbx_strand_id
1 'polypeptide(L)'
;SMALAYFLKLYSLEKKIRINYFHVDHGLRNSSKYEASIVKKKLKLLNINLKILKWKGQKPKSNIQSKARKSRFNLISKRLNKNLINIIFLGHTEDDLIENFLIRLSRGSGLKGFVSFNSKLIENNGVYLCRPLLNCSKSELEYTSQKIYNFYIKDPSNKDFKYKRSRIREIIQKLKEEKFNFKKIKLTISNLTKSNDVIEFYVNKNLDENTIYLKKKFVILKHNFFLQPDEIVFRSFSKILSVVGGKYYPSRGRKILKMTHRVESK
;
A
#
# COMPACT_ATOMS: atom_id res chain seq x y z
N SER A 1 -12.69 -7.76 0.05
CA SER A 1 -12.79 -7.84 1.48
C SER A 1 -14.22 -7.49 1.95
N MET A 2 -15.04 -8.51 2.14
CA MET A 2 -16.44 -8.37 2.57
C MET A 2 -16.52 -7.85 4.01
N ALA A 3 -15.66 -8.34 4.92
CA ALA A 3 -15.59 -7.83 6.30
C ALA A 3 -15.32 -6.31 6.35
N LEU A 4 -14.38 -5.79 5.52
CA LEU A 4 -14.16 -4.36 5.42
C LEU A 4 -15.43 -3.59 5.03
N ALA A 5 -16.20 -4.11 4.05
CA ALA A 5 -17.42 -3.46 3.59
C ALA A 5 -18.45 -3.38 4.72
N TYR A 6 -18.56 -4.40 5.55
CA TYR A 6 -19.43 -4.43 6.72
C TYR A 6 -19.00 -3.39 7.77
N PHE A 7 -17.74 -3.40 8.18
CA PHE A 7 -17.25 -2.44 9.18
C PHE A 7 -17.38 -0.99 8.70
N LEU A 8 -17.11 -0.74 7.42
CA LEU A 8 -17.32 0.57 6.84
C LEU A 8 -18.80 0.98 6.76
N LYS A 9 -19.72 0.02 6.60
CA LYS A 9 -21.16 0.29 6.68
C LYS A 9 -21.54 0.74 8.08
N LEU A 10 -21.09 0.03 9.13
CA LEU A 10 -21.34 0.42 10.53
C LEU A 10 -20.77 1.81 10.81
N TYR A 11 -19.51 2.05 10.43
CA TYR A 11 -18.85 3.35 10.59
C TYR A 11 -19.60 4.48 9.85
N SER A 12 -20.11 4.20 8.65
CA SER A 12 -20.87 5.20 7.87
C SER A 12 -22.19 5.58 8.54
N LEU A 13 -22.84 4.64 9.23
CA LEU A 13 -24.06 4.89 9.99
C LEU A 13 -23.78 5.70 11.26
N GLU A 14 -22.76 5.30 12.01
CA GLU A 14 -22.35 5.99 13.25
C GLU A 14 -21.93 7.44 12.99
N LYS A 15 -21.07 7.65 11.97
CA LYS A 15 -20.53 8.99 11.65
C LYS A 15 -21.40 9.79 10.68
N LYS A 16 -22.53 9.26 10.21
CA LYS A 16 -23.44 9.89 9.22
C LYS A 16 -22.71 10.33 7.95
N ILE A 17 -21.71 9.54 7.49
CA ILE A 17 -20.93 9.84 6.29
C ILE A 17 -21.31 8.90 5.14
N ARG A 18 -21.12 9.36 3.90
CA ARG A 18 -21.37 8.57 2.70
C ARG A 18 -20.10 7.81 2.27
N ILE A 19 -20.21 6.49 2.15
CA ILE A 19 -19.14 5.62 1.64
C ILE A 19 -19.58 4.98 0.33
N ASN A 20 -18.71 5.04 -0.70
CA ASN A 20 -18.90 4.37 -1.97
C ASN A 20 -18.10 3.06 -2.00
N TYR A 21 -18.75 1.97 -2.42
CA TYR A 21 -18.14 0.64 -2.47
C TYR A 21 -17.86 0.25 -3.91
N PHE A 22 -16.60 -0.14 -4.19
CA PHE A 22 -16.15 -0.52 -5.51
C PHE A 22 -15.53 -1.92 -5.50
N HIS A 23 -15.89 -2.72 -6.48
CA HIS A 23 -15.20 -3.95 -6.84
C HIS A 23 -14.62 -3.79 -8.24
N VAL A 24 -13.31 -4.09 -8.40
CA VAL A 24 -12.69 -4.04 -9.72
C VAL A 24 -12.54 -5.45 -10.24
N ASP A 25 -13.34 -5.75 -11.26
CA ASP A 25 -13.22 -7.00 -12.02
C ASP A 25 -12.13 -6.83 -13.09
N HIS A 26 -11.04 -7.56 -12.93
CA HIS A 26 -9.91 -7.54 -13.86
C HIS A 26 -10.10 -8.47 -15.05
N GLY A 27 -11.12 -9.34 -15.06
CA GLY A 27 -11.37 -10.32 -16.13
C GLY A 27 -10.22 -11.30 -16.35
N LEU A 28 -9.37 -11.53 -15.35
CA LEU A 28 -8.20 -12.40 -15.45
C LEU A 28 -8.56 -13.89 -15.36
N ARG A 29 -9.73 -14.20 -14.81
CA ARG A 29 -10.29 -15.57 -14.66
C ARG A 29 -11.70 -15.61 -15.20
N ASN A 30 -12.12 -16.77 -15.69
CA ASN A 30 -13.49 -16.94 -16.20
C ASN A 30 -14.55 -16.78 -15.09
N SER A 31 -14.21 -17.19 -13.85
CA SER A 31 -15.10 -17.08 -12.68
C SER A 31 -15.23 -15.66 -12.11
N SER A 32 -14.34 -14.71 -12.47
CA SER A 32 -14.27 -13.39 -11.83
C SER A 32 -15.57 -12.59 -11.91
N LYS A 33 -16.26 -12.69 -13.06
CA LYS A 33 -17.56 -12.02 -13.26
C LYS A 33 -18.66 -12.62 -12.37
N TYR A 34 -18.68 -13.94 -12.25
CA TYR A 34 -19.63 -14.65 -11.39
C TYR A 34 -19.38 -14.35 -9.92
N GLU A 35 -18.12 -14.43 -9.47
CA GLU A 35 -17.70 -14.08 -8.11
C GLU A 35 -18.12 -12.65 -7.75
N ALA A 36 -17.87 -11.67 -8.64
CA ALA A 36 -18.28 -10.28 -8.44
C ALA A 36 -19.81 -10.12 -8.30
N SER A 37 -20.59 -10.89 -9.05
CA SER A 37 -22.07 -10.89 -8.98
C SER A 37 -22.58 -11.42 -7.64
N ILE A 38 -21.98 -12.51 -7.13
CA ILE A 38 -22.33 -13.09 -5.83
C ILE A 38 -22.01 -12.09 -4.72
N VAL A 39 -20.81 -11.51 -4.72
CA VAL A 39 -20.42 -10.48 -3.72
C VAL A 39 -21.42 -9.33 -3.75
N LYS A 40 -21.81 -8.85 -4.93
CA LYS A 40 -22.80 -7.78 -5.07
C LYS A 40 -24.15 -8.16 -4.45
N LYS A 41 -24.64 -9.38 -4.72
CA LYS A 41 -25.90 -9.89 -4.13
C LYS A 41 -25.81 -9.96 -2.60
N LYS A 42 -24.74 -10.54 -2.05
CA LYS A 42 -24.55 -10.65 -0.59
C LYS A 42 -24.45 -9.30 0.11
N LEU A 43 -23.72 -8.34 -0.47
CA LEU A 43 -23.61 -6.98 0.09
C LEU A 43 -24.93 -6.21 0.02
N LYS A 44 -25.76 -6.46 -1.01
CA LYS A 44 -27.08 -5.82 -1.14
C LYS A 44 -28.02 -6.20 0.02
N LEU A 45 -27.90 -7.39 0.60
CA LEU A 45 -28.69 -7.82 1.78
C LEU A 45 -28.47 -6.92 2.99
N LEU A 46 -27.32 -6.24 3.08
CA LEU A 46 -27.01 -5.28 4.14
C LEU A 46 -27.13 -3.82 3.66
N ASN A 47 -27.87 -3.56 2.60
CA ASN A 47 -28.03 -2.24 2.00
C ASN A 47 -26.69 -1.59 1.60
N ILE A 48 -25.70 -2.42 1.21
CA ILE A 48 -24.41 -1.97 0.68
C ILE A 48 -24.46 -1.99 -0.85
N ASN A 49 -24.48 -0.82 -1.47
CA ASN A 49 -24.54 -0.70 -2.93
C ASN A 49 -23.14 -0.80 -3.56
N LEU A 50 -22.77 -2.00 -4.02
CA LEU A 50 -21.48 -2.27 -4.66
C LEU A 50 -21.51 -1.90 -6.15
N LYS A 51 -20.57 -1.03 -6.57
CA LYS A 51 -20.34 -0.71 -7.98
C LYS A 51 -19.21 -1.57 -8.53
N ILE A 52 -19.49 -2.35 -9.59
CA ILE A 52 -18.49 -3.18 -10.26
C ILE A 52 -17.84 -2.37 -11.38
N LEU A 53 -16.52 -2.17 -11.30
CA LEU A 53 -15.72 -1.51 -12.32
C LEU A 53 -14.98 -2.57 -13.14
N LYS A 54 -15.16 -2.58 -14.45
CA LYS A 54 -14.52 -3.56 -15.34
C LYS A 54 -13.23 -2.98 -15.92
N TRP A 55 -12.14 -3.74 -15.86
CA TRP A 55 -10.93 -3.41 -16.57
C TRP A 55 -11.04 -3.83 -18.04
N LYS A 56 -11.01 -2.82 -18.94
CA LYS A 56 -11.13 -3.03 -20.39
C LYS A 56 -9.78 -3.11 -21.12
N GLY A 57 -8.64 -3.06 -20.40
CA GLY A 57 -7.31 -3.13 -21.01
C GLY A 57 -6.90 -4.54 -21.42
N GLN A 58 -5.85 -4.63 -22.26
CA GLN A 58 -5.26 -5.91 -22.65
C GLN A 58 -4.77 -6.69 -21.43
N LYS A 59 -5.00 -8.00 -21.43
CA LYS A 59 -4.53 -8.91 -20.36
C LYS A 59 -2.99 -8.95 -20.39
N PRO A 60 -2.30 -8.60 -19.30
CA PRO A 60 -0.85 -8.56 -19.31
C PRO A 60 -0.26 -9.96 -19.29
N LYS A 61 0.73 -10.21 -20.17
CA LYS A 61 1.50 -11.47 -20.19
C LYS A 61 2.54 -11.56 -19.06
N SER A 62 2.98 -10.41 -18.50
CA SER A 62 3.98 -10.33 -17.42
C SER A 62 3.60 -9.29 -16.39
N ASN A 63 4.13 -9.42 -15.15
CA ASN A 63 3.87 -8.51 -14.03
C ASN A 63 2.37 -8.30 -13.73
N ILE A 64 1.57 -9.36 -13.89
CA ILE A 64 0.10 -9.36 -13.83
C ILE A 64 -0.40 -8.65 -12.56
N GLN A 65 0.11 -9.04 -11.38
CA GLN A 65 -0.32 -8.46 -10.09
C GLN A 65 -0.05 -6.95 -9.99
N SER A 66 1.11 -6.49 -10.47
CA SER A 66 1.46 -5.06 -10.45
C SER A 66 0.58 -4.26 -11.39
N LYS A 67 0.35 -4.76 -12.61
CA LYS A 67 -0.51 -4.11 -13.61
C LYS A 67 -1.97 -4.09 -13.16
N ALA A 68 -2.47 -5.19 -12.59
CA ALA A 68 -3.81 -5.27 -12.02
C ALA A 68 -3.99 -4.27 -10.86
N ARG A 69 -2.98 -4.13 -9.98
CA ARG A 69 -3.00 -3.13 -8.91
C ARG A 69 -3.07 -1.71 -9.47
N LYS A 70 -2.22 -1.37 -10.46
CA LYS A 70 -2.22 -0.05 -11.11
C LYS A 70 -3.56 0.24 -11.78
N SER A 71 -4.12 -0.73 -12.51
CA SER A 71 -5.43 -0.61 -13.15
C SER A 71 -6.55 -0.36 -12.13
N ARG A 72 -6.52 -1.08 -11.00
CA ARG A 72 -7.48 -0.89 -9.91
C ARG A 72 -7.48 0.55 -9.41
N PHE A 73 -6.30 1.08 -9.07
CA PHE A 73 -6.18 2.46 -8.61
C PHE A 73 -6.65 3.46 -9.68
N ASN A 74 -6.26 3.29 -10.93
CA ASN A 74 -6.68 4.17 -12.02
C ASN A 74 -8.21 4.18 -12.21
N LEU A 75 -8.86 3.01 -12.13
CA LEU A 75 -10.32 2.90 -12.28
C LEU A 75 -11.07 3.55 -11.11
N ILE A 76 -10.55 3.39 -9.89
CA ILE A 76 -11.14 4.03 -8.70
C ILE A 76 -10.89 5.54 -8.74
N SER A 77 -9.65 5.99 -9.01
CA SER A 77 -9.29 7.41 -9.05
C SER A 77 -10.14 8.21 -10.04
N LYS A 78 -10.53 7.62 -11.18
CA LYS A 78 -11.47 8.26 -12.13
C LYS A 78 -12.87 8.49 -11.56
N ARG A 79 -13.21 7.91 -10.41
CA ARG A 79 -14.50 8.05 -9.74
C ARG A 79 -14.45 8.96 -8.51
N LEU A 80 -13.26 9.49 -8.19
CA LEU A 80 -13.07 10.41 -7.07
C LEU A 80 -13.50 11.82 -7.46
N ASN A 81 -14.04 12.54 -6.49
CA ASN A 81 -14.35 13.96 -6.67
C ASN A 81 -13.06 14.77 -6.42
N LYS A 82 -12.61 15.52 -7.41
CA LYS A 82 -11.39 16.33 -7.34
C LYS A 82 -11.47 17.48 -6.32
N ASN A 83 -12.68 17.89 -5.97
CA ASN A 83 -12.92 19.01 -5.05
C ASN A 83 -13.04 18.57 -3.57
N LEU A 84 -12.90 17.27 -3.29
CA LEU A 84 -13.02 16.71 -1.95
C LEU A 84 -11.77 15.95 -1.55
N ILE A 85 -11.54 15.85 -0.23
CA ILE A 85 -10.55 14.92 0.33
C ILE A 85 -11.05 13.50 0.08
N ASN A 86 -10.29 12.73 -0.70
CA ASN A 86 -10.65 11.37 -1.04
C ASN A 86 -9.84 10.37 -0.21
N ILE A 87 -10.54 9.52 0.53
CA ILE A 87 -9.94 8.43 1.29
C ILE A 87 -10.37 7.10 0.67
N ILE A 88 -9.41 6.26 0.30
CA ILE A 88 -9.64 4.90 -0.20
C ILE A 88 -9.30 3.91 0.91
N PHE A 89 -10.28 3.17 1.38
CA PHE A 89 -10.10 2.10 2.35
C PHE A 89 -9.67 0.80 1.66
N LEU A 90 -8.62 0.18 2.19
CA LEU A 90 -8.01 -1.05 1.67
C LEU A 90 -8.11 -2.17 2.70
N GLY A 91 -8.57 -3.35 2.29
CA GLY A 91 -8.73 -4.53 3.13
C GLY A 91 -7.43 -5.31 3.34
N HIS A 92 -6.30 -4.63 3.59
CA HIS A 92 -5.06 -5.28 3.97
C HIS A 92 -5.11 -5.70 5.43
N THR A 93 -4.53 -6.86 5.72
CA THR A 93 -4.56 -7.54 7.02
C THR A 93 -3.17 -7.59 7.66
N GLU A 94 -3.10 -8.11 8.89
CA GLU A 94 -1.86 -8.45 9.57
C GLU A 94 -1.01 -9.44 8.75
N ASP A 95 -1.64 -10.45 8.16
CA ASP A 95 -0.95 -11.42 7.29
C ASP A 95 -0.28 -10.73 6.11
N ASP A 96 -0.95 -9.75 5.48
CA ASP A 96 -0.35 -8.95 4.39
C ASP A 96 0.84 -8.11 4.86
N LEU A 97 0.83 -7.62 6.11
CA LEU A 97 1.94 -6.88 6.71
C LEU A 97 3.17 -7.78 6.84
N ILE A 98 2.99 -8.98 7.42
CA ILE A 98 4.06 -9.97 7.59
C ILE A 98 4.59 -10.44 6.24
N GLU A 99 3.72 -10.78 5.28
CA GLU A 99 4.11 -11.15 3.92
C GLU A 99 4.99 -10.06 3.29
N ASN A 100 4.57 -8.79 3.40
CA ASN A 100 5.31 -7.67 2.82
C ASN A 100 6.68 -7.50 3.49
N PHE A 101 6.76 -7.62 4.82
CA PHE A 101 8.01 -7.54 5.56
C PHE A 101 9.02 -8.59 5.08
N LEU A 102 8.62 -9.86 4.98
CA LEU A 102 9.47 -10.95 4.50
C LEU A 102 9.88 -10.76 3.02
N ILE A 103 8.96 -10.27 2.16
CA ILE A 103 9.29 -9.94 0.77
C ILE A 103 10.35 -8.83 0.71
N ARG A 104 10.27 -7.82 1.58
CA ARG A 104 11.23 -6.71 1.65
C ARG A 104 12.57 -7.17 2.21
N LEU A 105 12.56 -8.01 3.23
CA LEU A 105 13.76 -8.64 3.79
C LEU A 105 14.52 -9.43 2.71
N SER A 106 13.83 -10.29 1.97
CA SER A 106 14.45 -11.08 0.88
C SER A 106 14.95 -10.25 -0.31
N ARG A 107 14.73 -8.93 -0.33
CA ARG A 107 15.21 -8.00 -1.36
C ARG A 107 16.30 -7.08 -0.87
N GLY A 108 16.75 -7.18 0.38
CA GLY A 108 17.69 -6.25 0.97
C GLY A 108 17.15 -4.82 1.03
N SER A 109 15.87 -4.66 1.35
CA SER A 109 15.28 -3.33 1.45
C SER A 109 15.82 -2.58 2.67
N GLY A 110 16.08 -1.26 2.54
CA GLY A 110 16.37 -0.40 3.68
C GLY A 110 15.13 -0.13 4.56
N LEU A 111 15.33 0.58 5.66
CA LEU A 111 14.33 0.85 6.70
C LEU A 111 13.00 1.36 6.16
N LYS A 112 13.01 2.37 5.28
CA LYS A 112 11.80 2.90 4.61
C LYS A 112 11.01 1.82 3.86
N GLY A 113 11.73 0.87 3.24
CA GLY A 113 11.11 -0.26 2.55
C GLY A 113 10.38 -1.19 3.52
N PHE A 114 10.98 -1.54 4.65
CA PHE A 114 10.39 -2.42 5.66
C PHE A 114 9.10 -1.85 6.24
N VAL A 115 9.06 -0.57 6.56
CA VAL A 115 7.93 0.07 7.24
C VAL A 115 6.86 0.60 6.30
N SER A 116 7.11 0.65 5.00
CA SER A 116 6.22 1.26 4.00
C SER A 116 4.80 0.70 3.96
N PHE A 117 4.60 -0.52 4.47
CA PHE A 117 3.30 -1.18 4.52
C PHE A 117 2.58 -0.98 5.86
N ASN A 118 3.30 -0.61 6.93
CA ASN A 118 2.74 -0.44 8.27
C ASN A 118 1.93 0.86 8.43
N SER A 119 2.12 1.84 7.56
CA SER A 119 1.36 3.09 7.63
C SER A 119 -0.13 2.84 7.38
N LYS A 120 -0.96 3.16 8.37
CA LYS A 120 -2.42 3.04 8.28
C LYS A 120 -3.01 4.02 7.27
N LEU A 121 -2.43 5.22 7.17
CA LEU A 121 -2.81 6.26 6.23
C LEU A 121 -1.59 6.69 5.40
N ILE A 122 -1.73 6.73 4.09
CA ILE A 122 -0.68 7.14 3.14
C ILE A 122 -1.30 8.10 2.15
N GLU A 123 -0.73 9.28 2.03
CA GLU A 123 -1.09 10.20 0.96
C GLU A 123 -0.49 9.74 -0.36
N ASN A 124 -1.26 9.84 -1.42
CA ASN A 124 -0.87 9.50 -2.76
C ASN A 124 -1.57 10.41 -3.78
N ASN A 125 -0.88 11.44 -4.26
CA ASN A 125 -1.40 12.40 -5.25
C ASN A 125 -2.79 12.97 -4.86
N GLY A 126 -2.91 13.49 -3.64
CA GLY A 126 -4.16 14.05 -3.11
C GLY A 126 -5.23 13.01 -2.75
N VAL A 127 -4.88 11.73 -2.76
CA VAL A 127 -5.74 10.64 -2.32
C VAL A 127 -5.11 9.94 -1.12
N TYR A 128 -5.86 9.78 -0.06
CA TYR A 128 -5.42 9.07 1.13
C TYR A 128 -5.78 7.58 1.04
N LEU A 129 -4.79 6.72 1.23
CA LEU A 129 -4.98 5.26 1.30
C LEU A 129 -5.02 4.84 2.76
N CYS A 130 -6.17 4.38 3.24
CA CYS A 130 -6.36 3.93 4.61
C CYS A 130 -6.40 2.39 4.69
N ARG A 131 -5.69 1.81 5.67
CA ARG A 131 -5.64 0.36 5.95
C ARG A 131 -6.12 0.08 7.37
N PRO A 132 -7.42 0.12 7.64
CA PRO A 132 -7.93 0.01 9.01
C PRO A 132 -7.75 -1.38 9.62
N LEU A 133 -7.58 -2.43 8.81
CA LEU A 133 -7.56 -3.83 9.26
C LEU A 133 -6.15 -4.41 9.43
N LEU A 134 -5.09 -3.59 9.48
CA LEU A 134 -3.70 -4.07 9.64
C LEU A 134 -3.44 -4.79 10.97
N ASN A 135 -4.29 -4.61 11.96
CA ASN A 135 -4.20 -5.30 13.24
C ASN A 135 -5.09 -6.54 13.33
N CYS A 136 -5.85 -6.85 12.29
CA CYS A 136 -6.74 -8.01 12.22
C CYS A 136 -6.08 -9.10 11.38
N SER A 137 -6.14 -10.33 11.85
CA SER A 137 -5.71 -11.50 11.08
C SER A 137 -6.70 -11.82 9.96
N LYS A 138 -6.23 -12.54 8.96
CA LYS A 138 -7.09 -13.01 7.87
C LYS A 138 -8.16 -13.96 8.38
N SER A 139 -7.86 -14.83 9.34
CA SER A 139 -8.81 -15.76 9.95
C SER A 139 -9.96 -15.06 10.68
N GLU A 140 -9.69 -13.99 11.42
CA GLU A 140 -10.73 -13.19 12.06
C GLU A 140 -11.68 -12.55 11.05
N LEU A 141 -11.14 -12.06 9.91
CA LEU A 141 -11.96 -11.46 8.87
C LEU A 141 -12.74 -12.50 8.04
N GLU A 142 -12.21 -13.70 7.87
CA GLU A 142 -12.93 -14.83 7.26
C GLU A 142 -14.07 -15.29 8.17
N TYR A 143 -13.81 -15.44 9.47
CA TYR A 143 -14.84 -15.73 10.48
C TYR A 143 -15.95 -14.68 10.48
N THR A 144 -15.58 -13.40 10.51
CA THR A 144 -16.55 -12.27 10.45
C THR A 144 -17.40 -12.36 9.18
N SER A 145 -16.76 -12.60 8.02
CA SER A 145 -17.48 -12.72 6.75
C SER A 145 -18.42 -13.92 6.73
N GLN A 146 -18.00 -15.04 7.30
CA GLN A 146 -18.82 -16.24 7.43
C GLN A 146 -20.05 -16.00 8.33
N LYS A 147 -19.85 -15.37 9.47
CA LYS A 147 -20.94 -15.05 10.41
C LYS A 147 -21.99 -14.09 9.82
N ILE A 148 -21.53 -13.05 9.11
CA ILE A 148 -22.42 -11.97 8.64
C ILE A 148 -23.10 -12.33 7.32
N TYR A 149 -22.35 -12.96 6.38
CA TYR A 149 -22.86 -13.23 5.03
C TYR A 149 -23.16 -14.69 4.76
N ASN A 150 -22.80 -15.58 5.70
CA ASN A 150 -22.71 -17.03 5.48
C ASN A 150 -21.92 -17.39 4.20
N PHE A 151 -20.88 -16.57 3.91
CA PHE A 151 -20.15 -16.67 2.65
C PHE A 151 -18.83 -15.88 2.69
N TYR A 152 -17.78 -16.45 2.09
CA TYR A 152 -16.59 -15.71 1.64
C TYR A 152 -15.93 -16.40 0.45
N ILE A 153 -15.20 -15.65 -0.37
CA ILE A 153 -14.53 -16.18 -1.56
C ILE A 153 -13.10 -16.57 -1.21
N LYS A 154 -12.74 -17.84 -1.45
CA LYS A 154 -11.36 -18.30 -1.47
C LYS A 154 -10.77 -18.05 -2.86
N ASP A 155 -9.78 -17.16 -2.96
CA ASP A 155 -9.11 -16.89 -4.24
C ASP A 155 -8.15 -18.04 -4.59
N PRO A 156 -8.38 -18.80 -5.70
CA PRO A 156 -7.51 -19.90 -6.10
C PRO A 156 -6.08 -19.48 -6.42
N SER A 157 -5.86 -18.23 -6.85
CA SER A 157 -4.52 -17.71 -7.15
C SER A 157 -3.60 -17.63 -5.91
N ASN A 158 -4.16 -17.77 -4.71
CA ASN A 158 -3.38 -17.86 -3.48
C ASN A 158 -2.50 -19.12 -3.41
N LYS A 159 -2.84 -20.17 -4.18
CA LYS A 159 -2.10 -21.44 -4.27
C LYS A 159 -1.15 -21.52 -5.47
N ASP A 160 -1.08 -20.50 -6.32
CA ASP A 160 -0.20 -20.50 -7.49
C ASP A 160 1.23 -20.08 -7.12
N PHE A 161 2.13 -21.03 -7.01
CA PHE A 161 3.55 -20.84 -6.65
C PHE A 161 4.38 -20.05 -7.68
N LYS A 162 3.85 -19.75 -8.86
CA LYS A 162 4.49 -18.81 -9.79
C LYS A 162 4.66 -17.42 -9.19
N TYR A 163 3.85 -17.06 -8.21
CA TYR A 163 3.91 -15.76 -7.55
C TYR A 163 4.77 -15.77 -6.30
N LYS A 164 5.65 -14.75 -6.15
CA LYS A 164 6.50 -14.61 -4.96
C LYS A 164 5.70 -14.60 -3.66
N ARG A 165 4.51 -14.00 -3.65
CA ARG A 165 3.65 -13.97 -2.46
C ARG A 165 3.16 -15.35 -2.04
N SER A 166 2.80 -16.21 -2.98
CA SER A 166 2.35 -17.58 -2.65
C SER A 166 3.49 -18.39 -2.03
N ARG A 167 4.72 -18.26 -2.54
CA ARG A 167 5.91 -18.89 -1.93
C ARG A 167 6.21 -18.36 -0.52
N ILE A 168 6.07 -17.06 -0.28
CA ILE A 168 6.24 -16.48 1.05
C ILE A 168 5.16 -16.98 2.02
N ARG A 169 3.92 -17.18 1.58
CA ARG A 169 2.87 -17.77 2.42
C ARG A 169 3.18 -19.20 2.84
N GLU A 170 3.76 -19.98 1.94
CA GLU A 170 4.25 -21.33 2.29
C GLU A 170 5.35 -21.27 3.36
N ILE A 171 6.33 -20.37 3.21
CA ILE A 171 7.37 -20.16 4.23
C ILE A 171 6.73 -19.73 5.56
N ILE A 172 5.77 -18.82 5.55
CA ILE A 172 5.05 -18.39 6.76
C ILE A 172 4.32 -19.58 7.40
N GLN A 173 3.74 -20.47 6.60
CA GLN A 173 3.05 -21.65 7.11
C GLN A 173 4.04 -22.59 7.81
N LYS A 174 5.18 -22.90 7.20
CA LYS A 174 6.25 -23.70 7.82
C LYS A 174 6.77 -23.08 9.13
N LEU A 175 6.98 -21.74 9.13
CA LEU A 175 7.37 -21.02 10.36
C LEU A 175 6.29 -21.10 11.45
N LYS A 176 5.01 -21.16 11.11
CA LYS A 176 3.92 -21.37 12.09
C LYS A 176 3.97 -22.78 12.69
N GLU A 177 4.26 -23.79 11.90
CA GLU A 177 4.43 -25.18 12.34
C GLU A 177 5.60 -25.30 13.33
N GLU A 178 6.69 -24.57 13.08
CA GLU A 178 7.83 -24.41 13.99
C GLU A 178 7.58 -23.46 15.18
N LYS A 179 6.32 -23.10 15.45
CA LYS A 179 5.90 -22.22 16.56
C LYS A 179 6.58 -20.85 16.56
N PHE A 180 6.98 -20.35 15.39
CA PHE A 180 7.64 -19.05 15.27
C PHE A 180 6.71 -17.90 15.73
N ASN A 181 7.23 -17.01 16.58
CA ASN A 181 6.44 -15.96 17.21
C ASN A 181 6.20 -14.74 16.30
N PHE A 182 5.12 -14.74 15.54
CA PHE A 182 4.76 -13.63 14.64
C PHE A 182 4.41 -12.32 15.37
N LYS A 183 4.01 -12.37 16.66
CA LYS A 183 3.80 -11.16 17.45
C LYS A 183 5.10 -10.37 17.62
N LYS A 184 6.26 -11.09 17.75
CA LYS A 184 7.57 -10.43 17.81
C LYS A 184 7.97 -9.78 16.49
N ILE A 185 7.61 -10.35 15.33
CA ILE A 185 7.81 -9.68 14.03
C ILE A 185 7.01 -8.36 13.99
N LYS A 186 5.76 -8.38 14.43
CA LYS A 186 4.95 -7.14 14.49
C LYS A 186 5.57 -6.08 15.39
N LEU A 187 6.07 -6.49 16.55
CA LEU A 187 6.78 -5.59 17.45
C LEU A 187 8.01 -5.00 16.77
N THR A 188 8.80 -5.82 16.09
CA THR A 188 9.97 -5.36 15.31
C THR A 188 9.55 -4.34 14.25
N ILE A 189 8.49 -4.61 13.46
CA ILE A 189 7.98 -3.69 12.45
C ILE A 189 7.54 -2.36 13.11
N SER A 190 6.89 -2.43 14.27
CA SER A 190 6.47 -1.25 15.03
C SER A 190 7.67 -0.41 15.49
N ASN A 191 8.71 -1.04 16.03
CA ASN A 191 9.92 -0.35 16.47
C ASN A 191 10.67 0.29 15.29
N LEU A 192 10.82 -0.45 14.18
CA LEU A 192 11.39 0.10 12.95
C LEU A 192 10.57 1.28 12.40
N THR A 193 9.24 1.25 12.58
CA THR A 193 8.38 2.38 12.17
C THR A 193 8.69 3.62 12.98
N LYS A 194 8.80 3.51 14.31
CA LYS A 194 9.18 4.63 15.19
C LYS A 194 10.54 5.22 14.82
N SER A 195 11.53 4.36 14.55
CA SER A 195 12.86 4.81 14.09
C SER A 195 12.78 5.52 12.74
N ASN A 196 11.95 5.02 11.81
CA ASN A 196 11.74 5.67 10.53
C ASN A 196 11.06 7.05 10.67
N ASP A 197 10.15 7.21 11.63
CA ASP A 197 9.45 8.48 11.86
C ASP A 197 10.45 9.57 12.32
N VAL A 198 11.43 9.21 13.14
CA VAL A 198 12.54 10.12 13.53
C VAL A 198 13.34 10.54 12.29
N ILE A 199 13.71 9.59 11.43
CA ILE A 199 14.45 9.90 10.20
C ILE A 199 13.61 10.80 9.27
N GLU A 200 12.32 10.50 9.09
CA GLU A 200 11.44 11.33 8.25
C GLU A 200 11.27 12.75 8.81
N PHE A 201 11.29 12.94 10.14
CA PHE A 201 11.31 14.25 10.78
C PHE A 201 12.55 15.05 10.34
N TYR A 202 13.75 14.48 10.46
CA TYR A 202 14.99 15.15 10.05
C TYR A 202 15.07 15.35 8.53
N VAL A 203 14.55 14.43 7.74
CA VAL A 203 14.43 14.61 6.27
C VAL A 203 13.56 15.81 5.92
N ASN A 204 12.42 16.00 6.59
CA ASN A 204 11.56 17.15 6.36
C ASN A 204 12.25 18.43 6.83
N LYS A 205 12.88 18.43 8.02
CA LYS A 205 13.65 19.55 8.53
C LYS A 205 14.75 19.98 7.54
N ASN A 206 15.52 19.03 7.01
CA ASN A 206 16.56 19.33 6.01
C ASN A 206 15.97 19.93 4.73
N LEU A 207 14.80 19.44 4.28
CA LEU A 207 14.12 20.02 3.12
C LEU A 207 13.64 21.45 3.39
N ASP A 208 13.03 21.68 4.53
CA ASP A 208 12.44 22.99 4.87
C ASP A 208 13.51 24.07 5.07
N GLU A 209 14.63 23.74 5.73
CA GLU A 209 15.70 24.68 6.06
C GLU A 209 16.70 24.89 4.92
N ASN A 210 16.96 23.85 4.13
CA ASN A 210 18.10 23.83 3.20
C ASN A 210 17.71 23.74 1.72
N THR A 211 16.40 23.91 1.38
CA THR A 211 15.97 23.99 -0.03
C THR A 211 15.20 25.27 -0.33
N ILE A 212 15.40 25.80 -1.53
CA ILE A 212 14.65 26.94 -2.06
C ILE A 212 13.97 26.48 -3.36
N TYR A 213 12.64 26.48 -3.38
CA TYR A 213 11.84 26.14 -4.55
C TYR A 213 11.57 27.40 -5.39
N LEU A 214 12.28 27.58 -6.50
CA LEU A 214 12.10 28.73 -7.40
C LEU A 214 10.92 28.56 -8.35
N LYS A 215 10.68 27.36 -8.82
CA LYS A 215 9.51 26.92 -9.63
C LYS A 215 9.41 25.40 -9.51
N LYS A 216 8.29 24.81 -9.96
CA LYS A 216 8.09 23.35 -9.93
C LYS A 216 9.20 22.50 -10.59
N LYS A 217 10.12 23.12 -11.36
CA LYS A 217 11.20 22.44 -12.09
C LYS A 217 12.61 22.74 -11.56
N PHE A 218 12.77 23.72 -10.68
CA PHE A 218 14.06 24.16 -10.19
C PHE A 218 14.07 24.23 -8.68
N VAL A 219 15.12 23.67 -8.09
CA VAL A 219 15.35 23.67 -6.65
C VAL A 219 16.82 24.06 -6.43
N ILE A 220 17.06 25.04 -5.59
CA ILE A 220 18.40 25.37 -5.10
C ILE A 220 18.60 24.64 -3.77
N LEU A 221 19.73 23.99 -3.62
CA LEU A 221 20.16 23.32 -2.40
C LEU A 221 21.26 24.17 -1.74
N LYS A 222 21.06 24.52 -0.48
CA LYS A 222 22.10 25.21 0.31
C LYS A 222 23.21 24.20 0.65
N HIS A 223 24.41 24.68 0.94
CA HIS A 223 25.55 23.86 1.35
C HIS A 223 25.21 22.94 2.54
N ASN A 224 24.53 23.47 3.56
CA ASN A 224 24.12 22.73 4.75
C ASN A 224 23.19 21.53 4.47
N PHE A 225 22.58 21.45 3.28
CA PHE A 225 21.79 20.31 2.86
C PHE A 225 22.62 19.03 2.83
N PHE A 226 23.88 19.12 2.42
CA PHE A 226 24.81 18.00 2.27
C PHE A 226 25.61 17.70 3.55
N LEU A 227 25.60 18.58 4.54
CA LEU A 227 26.26 18.37 5.85
C LEU A 227 25.44 17.52 6.82
N GLN A 228 24.32 16.99 6.39
CA GLN A 228 23.48 16.09 7.19
C GLN A 228 23.98 14.63 7.08
N PRO A 229 23.60 13.75 8.03
CA PRO A 229 23.90 12.32 7.90
C PRO A 229 23.43 11.73 6.55
N ASP A 230 24.22 10.81 5.98
CA ASP A 230 24.04 10.25 4.63
C ASP A 230 22.59 9.81 4.31
N GLU A 231 21.92 9.13 5.26
CA GLU A 231 20.55 8.68 5.07
C GLU A 231 19.57 9.86 4.96
N ILE A 232 19.83 10.96 5.67
CA ILE A 232 19.03 12.20 5.60
C ILE A 232 19.22 12.84 4.24
N VAL A 233 20.48 13.04 3.81
CA VAL A 233 20.82 13.59 2.48
C VAL A 233 20.18 12.74 1.40
N PHE A 234 20.40 11.41 1.43
CA PHE A 234 19.88 10.46 0.44
C PHE A 234 18.36 10.54 0.31
N ARG A 235 17.62 10.56 1.43
CA ARG A 235 16.15 10.61 1.41
C ARG A 235 15.62 11.98 0.99
N SER A 236 16.23 13.06 1.47
CA SER A 236 15.88 14.42 1.09
C SER A 236 16.06 14.62 -0.41
N PHE A 237 17.21 14.22 -0.95
CA PHE A 237 17.51 14.31 -2.37
C PHE A 237 16.58 13.45 -3.21
N SER A 238 16.26 12.24 -2.74
CA SER A 238 15.27 11.35 -3.38
C SER A 238 13.87 11.99 -3.48
N LYS A 239 13.44 12.71 -2.43
CA LYS A 239 12.16 13.44 -2.46
C LYS A 239 12.19 14.59 -3.47
N ILE A 240 13.25 15.38 -3.49
CA ILE A 240 13.44 16.48 -4.46
C ILE A 240 13.36 15.93 -5.90
N LEU A 241 14.12 14.89 -6.22
CA LEU A 241 14.13 14.29 -7.55
C LEU A 241 12.75 13.75 -7.97
N SER A 242 11.94 13.28 -7.02
CA SER A 242 10.57 12.85 -7.30
C SER A 242 9.66 14.03 -7.63
N VAL A 243 9.79 15.14 -6.89
CA VAL A 243 9.00 16.37 -7.11
C VAL A 243 9.37 17.02 -8.44
N VAL A 244 10.67 17.26 -8.68
CA VAL A 244 11.18 17.90 -9.90
C VAL A 244 10.92 17.03 -11.14
N GLY A 245 11.12 15.71 -11.01
CA GLY A 245 10.93 14.76 -12.10
C GLY A 245 9.48 14.37 -12.38
N GLY A 246 8.52 14.83 -11.58
CA GLY A 246 7.10 14.46 -11.70
C GLY A 246 6.83 12.95 -11.62
N LYS A 247 7.76 12.20 -11.01
CA LYS A 247 7.66 10.74 -10.94
C LYS A 247 7.11 10.28 -9.60
N TYR A 248 6.12 9.42 -9.67
CA TYR A 248 5.52 8.79 -8.48
C TYR A 248 6.49 7.91 -7.66
N TYR A 249 7.41 7.22 -8.35
CA TYR A 249 8.43 6.41 -7.69
C TYR A 249 9.79 7.12 -7.73
N PRO A 250 10.51 7.16 -6.60
CA PRO A 250 11.86 7.70 -6.58
C PRO A 250 12.78 6.92 -7.53
N SER A 251 13.81 7.57 -8.01
CA SER A 251 14.87 6.95 -8.80
C SER A 251 15.52 5.80 -8.02
N ARG A 252 16.15 4.85 -8.74
CA ARG A 252 16.85 3.73 -8.08
C ARG A 252 17.96 4.26 -7.18
N GLY A 253 18.11 3.70 -5.98
CA GLY A 253 19.06 4.17 -4.95
C GLY A 253 20.48 4.38 -5.48
N ARG A 254 21.02 3.45 -6.29
CA ARG A 254 22.35 3.60 -6.92
C ARG A 254 22.49 4.87 -7.81
N LYS A 255 21.41 5.33 -8.45
CA LYS A 255 21.45 6.57 -9.24
C LYS A 255 21.47 7.80 -8.33
N ILE A 256 20.76 7.76 -7.23
CA ILE A 256 20.70 8.84 -6.24
C ILE A 256 22.09 9.00 -5.61
N LEU A 257 22.69 7.92 -5.11
CA LEU A 257 24.03 7.91 -4.54
C LEU A 257 25.09 8.47 -5.49
N LYS A 258 25.07 8.07 -6.77
CA LYS A 258 25.99 8.63 -7.77
C LYS A 258 25.81 10.13 -8.00
N MET A 259 24.59 10.65 -7.79
CA MET A 259 24.32 12.07 -7.97
C MET A 259 24.71 12.87 -6.74
N THR A 260 24.49 12.37 -5.52
CA THR A 260 24.94 13.01 -4.29
C THR A 260 26.46 13.13 -4.26
N HIS A 261 27.22 12.05 -4.49
CA HIS A 261 28.68 12.10 -4.57
C HIS A 261 29.23 13.08 -5.61
N ARG A 262 28.56 13.24 -6.76
CA ARG A 262 28.99 14.20 -7.79
C ARG A 262 28.78 15.66 -7.38
N VAL A 263 27.86 15.92 -6.47
CA VAL A 263 27.59 17.29 -5.98
C VAL A 263 28.52 17.61 -4.82
N GLU A 264 28.85 16.63 -3.97
CA GLU A 264 29.78 16.76 -2.86
C GLU A 264 31.24 16.93 -3.30
N SER A 265 31.60 16.40 -4.50
CA SER A 265 32.95 16.45 -5.07
C SER A 265 33.23 17.72 -5.89
N LYS A 266 32.31 18.68 -5.92
CA LYS A 266 32.44 20.00 -6.53
C LYS A 266 32.36 21.10 -5.47
#